data_a8d9d6a505383d8b179ba5b07cd5181c
#
_entry.id   a8d9d6a505383d8b179ba5b07cd5181c
#
_cell.length_a   1.000
_cell.length_b   1.000
_cell.length_c   1.000
_cell.angle_alpha   90.00
_cell.angle_beta   90.00
_cell.angle_gamma   90.00
#
_symmetry.space_group_name_H-M   'P 1'
#
loop_
_entity.id
_entity.type
_entity.pdbx_description
1 polymer ?
#
loop_
_entity_poly.entity_id
_entity_poly.type
_entity_poly.pdbx_seq_one_letter_code
_entity_poly.pdbx_strand_id
1 'polypeptide(L)'
;MSTTIAPLKAIPQATFARLLPNSPLPRYTHVPGSGTPHPYRDPRGHSYNQRPMNPKPLNPDRWAENRSYLLGLDHFNLGFYWEAHDEWDRLWRSTGAESLVGRFLKGLVKMAAAGIKVREESIHGVRRHAASAGEVFADVAAESDLDKYCGLDFTLLQFAADRAAQLRYPSELETGRPLRVFPFLLMPEPLPLM
;
A
#
# COMPACT_ATOMS: atom_id res chain seq x y z
N MET A 1 -19.03 -18.77 -26.12
CA MET A 1 -17.69 -19.32 -25.90
C MET A 1 -17.19 -18.83 -24.56
N SER A 2 -17.20 -19.69 -23.55
CA SER A 2 -16.86 -19.33 -22.17
C SER A 2 -15.33 -19.37 -22.04
N THR A 3 -14.68 -18.22 -22.00
CA THR A 3 -13.24 -18.16 -21.75
C THR A 3 -13.00 -18.45 -20.27
N THR A 4 -12.63 -19.67 -19.94
CA THR A 4 -12.17 -20.07 -18.62
C THR A 4 -10.88 -19.29 -18.33
N ILE A 5 -10.98 -18.24 -17.52
CA ILE A 5 -9.81 -17.51 -17.04
C ILE A 5 -9.17 -18.36 -15.96
N ALA A 6 -7.92 -18.78 -16.19
CA ALA A 6 -7.16 -19.54 -15.21
C ALA A 6 -7.10 -18.77 -13.88
N PRO A 7 -7.21 -19.47 -12.72
CA PRO A 7 -7.06 -18.82 -11.42
C PRO A 7 -5.70 -18.15 -11.36
N LEU A 8 -5.66 -16.89 -10.87
CA LEU A 8 -4.41 -16.22 -10.54
C LEU A 8 -3.66 -17.13 -9.57
N LYS A 9 -2.69 -17.90 -10.08
CA LYS A 9 -1.68 -18.54 -9.22
C LYS A 9 -1.09 -17.43 -8.38
N ALA A 10 -0.91 -17.69 -7.08
CA ALA A 10 -0.21 -16.76 -6.20
C ALA A 10 1.00 -16.21 -6.96
N ILE A 11 1.02 -14.90 -7.18
CA ILE A 11 2.12 -14.28 -7.93
C ILE A 11 3.39 -14.68 -7.19
N PRO A 12 4.36 -15.37 -7.83
CA PRO A 12 5.60 -15.73 -7.16
C PRO A 12 6.09 -14.48 -6.46
N GLN A 13 6.51 -14.60 -5.20
CA GLN A 13 7.13 -13.47 -4.51
C GLN A 13 8.39 -13.15 -5.31
N ALA A 14 8.27 -12.25 -6.29
CA ALA A 14 9.43 -11.74 -6.97
C ALA A 14 10.34 -11.18 -5.89
N THR A 15 11.53 -11.72 -5.81
CA THR A 15 12.56 -11.28 -4.89
C THR A 15 12.92 -9.84 -5.29
N PHE A 16 12.36 -8.88 -4.60
CA PHE A 16 12.82 -7.50 -4.66
C PHE A 16 13.59 -7.18 -3.37
N ALA A 17 14.57 -6.33 -3.49
CA ALA A 17 15.30 -5.86 -2.33
C ALA A 17 14.38 -4.98 -1.48
N ARG A 18 14.19 -5.31 -0.21
CA ARG A 18 13.44 -4.48 0.73
C ARG A 18 14.16 -3.15 0.93
N LEU A 19 13.38 -2.08 1.05
CA LEU A 19 13.91 -0.74 1.36
C LEU A 19 14.45 -0.66 2.79
N LEU A 20 13.85 -1.44 3.71
CA LEU A 20 14.25 -1.56 5.11
C LEU A 20 14.51 -3.04 5.48
N PRO A 21 15.60 -3.66 4.99
CA PRO A 21 15.82 -5.11 5.14
C PRO A 21 15.91 -5.56 6.60
N ASN A 22 16.41 -4.69 7.48
CA ASN A 22 16.59 -4.98 8.90
C ASN A 22 15.32 -4.72 9.76
N SER A 23 14.24 -4.18 9.17
CA SER A 23 12.98 -4.01 9.89
C SER A 23 12.25 -5.35 10.00
N PRO A 24 11.83 -5.79 11.21
CA PRO A 24 11.08 -7.03 11.36
C PRO A 24 9.73 -6.91 10.64
N LEU A 25 9.28 -8.02 10.05
CA LEU A 25 7.94 -8.11 9.46
C LEU A 25 6.95 -8.61 10.51
N PRO A 26 5.67 -8.19 10.42
CA PRO A 26 4.61 -8.75 11.25
C PRO A 26 4.46 -10.26 11.04
N ARG A 27 4.06 -10.99 12.08
CA ARG A 27 3.88 -12.45 12.03
C ARG A 27 2.73 -12.88 11.12
N TYR A 28 1.76 -11.99 10.89
CA TYR A 28 0.60 -12.16 10.01
C TYR A 28 0.18 -10.78 9.48
N THR A 29 -0.64 -10.76 8.44
CA THR A 29 -1.34 -9.54 8.01
C THR A 29 -2.78 -9.55 8.52
N HIS A 30 -3.25 -8.40 9.00
CA HIS A 30 -4.64 -8.29 9.44
C HIS A 30 -5.58 -8.14 8.25
N VAL A 31 -6.64 -8.95 8.26
CA VAL A 31 -7.75 -8.83 7.30
C VAL A 31 -9.04 -8.63 8.09
N PRO A 32 -9.67 -7.47 8.04
CA PRO A 32 -10.92 -7.21 8.75
C PRO A 32 -12.00 -8.25 8.42
N GLY A 33 -12.72 -8.71 9.42
CA GLY A 33 -13.81 -9.70 9.25
C GLY A 33 -13.37 -11.15 9.06
N SER A 34 -12.06 -11.42 8.92
CA SER A 34 -11.54 -12.78 8.65
C SER A 34 -11.24 -13.63 9.88
N GLY A 35 -11.41 -13.07 11.09
CA GLY A 35 -10.99 -13.72 12.33
C GLY A 35 -9.50 -13.54 12.69
N THR A 36 -8.69 -12.89 11.84
CA THR A 36 -7.32 -12.51 12.19
C THR A 36 -7.32 -11.51 13.35
N PRO A 37 -6.44 -11.64 14.37
CA PRO A 37 -6.40 -10.72 15.50
C PRO A 37 -6.16 -9.29 15.03
N HIS A 38 -6.88 -8.31 15.62
CA HIS A 38 -6.60 -6.91 15.35
C HIS A 38 -5.24 -6.53 15.94
N PRO A 39 -4.30 -5.95 15.17
CA PRO A 39 -2.93 -5.73 15.60
C PRO A 39 -2.76 -5.06 16.95
N TYR A 40 -3.56 -4.03 17.26
CA TYR A 40 -3.45 -3.23 18.48
C TYR A 40 -4.48 -3.55 19.57
N ARG A 41 -5.66 -4.11 19.20
CA ARG A 41 -6.79 -4.25 20.13
C ARG A 41 -6.97 -5.66 20.67
N ASP A 42 -6.55 -6.68 19.91
CA ASP A 42 -6.61 -8.07 20.35
C ASP A 42 -5.33 -8.42 21.14
N PRO A 43 -5.43 -9.08 22.30
CA PRO A 43 -4.25 -9.53 23.05
C PRO A 43 -3.29 -10.42 22.25
N ARG A 44 -3.77 -11.10 21.22
CA ARG A 44 -2.96 -11.90 20.27
C ARG A 44 -2.37 -11.07 19.13
N GLY A 45 -2.71 -9.79 19.06
CA GLY A 45 -2.25 -8.88 18.02
C GLY A 45 -0.75 -8.71 18.02
N HIS A 46 -0.13 -8.67 16.83
CA HIS A 46 1.32 -8.55 16.69
C HIS A 46 1.90 -7.23 17.23
N SER A 47 1.06 -6.22 17.45
CA SER A 47 1.42 -4.90 18.02
C SER A 47 0.58 -4.56 19.26
N TYR A 48 0.02 -5.59 19.93
CA TYR A 48 -0.78 -5.39 21.13
C TYR A 48 0.03 -4.66 22.22
N ASN A 49 -0.60 -3.70 22.89
CA ASN A 49 0.03 -2.80 23.86
C ASN A 49 1.20 -1.95 23.36
N GLN A 50 1.51 -1.98 22.06
CA GLN A 50 2.45 -1.04 21.49
C GLN A 50 1.71 0.25 21.13
N ARG A 51 2.23 1.39 21.56
CA ARG A 51 1.78 2.70 21.08
C ARG A 51 2.65 3.08 19.89
N PRO A 52 2.13 3.07 18.67
CA PRO A 52 2.92 3.56 17.54
C PRO A 52 3.28 5.02 17.80
N MET A 53 4.56 5.35 17.67
CA MET A 53 4.99 6.74 17.70
C MET A 53 4.42 7.47 16.48
N ASN A 54 4.05 8.74 16.66
CA ASN A 54 3.71 9.58 15.53
C ASN A 54 4.93 9.69 14.60
N PRO A 55 4.81 9.34 13.33
CA PRO A 55 5.92 9.45 12.41
C PRO A 55 6.28 10.92 12.19
N LYS A 56 7.53 11.17 11.83
CA LYS A 56 7.92 12.50 11.34
C LYS A 56 7.18 12.79 10.04
N PRO A 57 6.70 14.03 9.81
CA PRO A 57 6.11 14.41 8.54
C PRO A 57 6.99 14.03 7.34
N LEU A 58 6.36 13.65 6.24
CA LEU A 58 7.09 13.32 5.01
C LEU A 58 7.58 14.61 4.34
N ASN A 59 8.89 14.71 4.14
CA ASN A 59 9.48 15.71 3.26
C ASN A 59 9.69 15.06 1.89
N PRO A 60 9.07 15.58 0.81
CA PRO A 60 9.17 14.98 -0.52
C PRO A 60 10.60 14.95 -1.08
N ASP A 61 11.45 15.92 -0.71
CA ASP A 61 12.86 15.97 -1.17
C ASP A 61 13.78 15.01 -0.38
N ARG A 62 13.31 14.54 0.77
CA ARG A 62 14.05 13.65 1.68
C ARG A 62 13.26 12.39 2.02
N TRP A 63 12.41 11.95 1.09
CA TRP A 63 11.54 10.79 1.29
C TRP A 63 12.31 9.52 1.68
N ALA A 64 13.51 9.32 1.16
CA ALA A 64 14.37 8.17 1.43
C ALA A 64 14.81 8.07 2.91
N GLU A 65 14.69 9.14 3.69
CA GLU A 65 15.00 9.16 5.12
C GLU A 65 13.75 8.87 5.98
N ASN A 66 12.56 8.87 5.39
CA ASN A 66 11.33 8.67 6.14
C ASN A 66 11.01 7.18 6.31
N ARG A 67 11.30 6.68 7.51
CA ARG A 67 11.13 5.26 7.85
C ARG A 67 9.70 4.76 7.63
N SER A 68 8.67 5.53 8.03
CA SER A 68 7.28 5.11 7.88
C SER A 68 6.84 5.05 6.42
N TYR A 69 7.34 5.97 5.58
CA TYR A 69 7.10 5.91 4.14
C TYR A 69 7.67 4.64 3.53
N LEU A 70 8.95 4.36 3.79
CA LEU A 70 9.66 3.19 3.25
C LEU A 70 9.07 1.87 3.79
N LEU A 71 8.71 1.83 5.08
CA LEU A 71 8.10 0.64 5.67
C LEU A 71 6.72 0.34 5.07
N GLY A 72 5.94 1.37 4.79
CA GLY A 72 4.67 1.23 4.09
C GLY A 72 4.85 0.64 2.68
N LEU A 73 5.88 1.08 1.93
CA LEU A 73 6.24 0.51 0.62
C LEU A 73 6.63 -0.98 0.73
N ASP A 74 7.50 -1.32 1.69
CA ASP A 74 7.88 -2.71 1.93
C ASP A 74 6.67 -3.58 2.27
N HIS A 75 5.80 -3.12 3.18
CA HIS A 75 4.58 -3.82 3.57
C HIS A 75 3.65 -4.01 2.37
N PHE A 76 3.39 -2.98 1.60
CA PHE A 76 2.54 -3.05 0.41
C PHE A 76 3.07 -4.08 -0.59
N ASN A 77 4.35 -3.99 -0.94
CA ASN A 77 5.01 -4.86 -1.90
C ASN A 77 5.09 -6.33 -1.44
N LEU A 78 5.04 -6.57 -0.14
CA LEU A 78 5.03 -7.92 0.46
C LEU A 78 3.61 -8.46 0.71
N GLY A 79 2.56 -7.67 0.46
CA GLY A 79 1.17 -8.09 0.67
C GLY A 79 0.64 -7.91 2.09
N PHE A 80 1.32 -7.11 2.92
CA PHE A 80 0.85 -6.64 4.22
C PHE A 80 0.05 -5.35 4.07
N TYR A 81 -1.10 -5.43 3.37
CA TYR A 81 -1.85 -4.23 2.97
C TYR A 81 -2.44 -3.46 4.14
N TRP A 82 -2.89 -4.14 5.19
CA TRP A 82 -3.41 -3.46 6.38
C TRP A 82 -2.30 -2.69 7.10
N GLU A 83 -1.15 -3.29 7.24
CA GLU A 83 0.02 -2.69 7.88
C GLU A 83 0.58 -1.52 7.05
N ALA A 84 0.58 -1.64 5.73
CA ALA A 84 0.92 -0.53 4.83
C ALA A 84 -0.06 0.65 4.98
N HIS A 85 -1.36 0.34 5.02
CA HIS A 85 -2.41 1.32 5.24
C HIS A 85 -2.21 2.05 6.57
N ASP A 86 -1.94 1.33 7.66
CA ASP A 86 -1.75 1.92 8.98
C ASP A 86 -0.51 2.82 9.04
N GLU A 87 0.63 2.40 8.46
CA GLU A 87 1.85 3.21 8.39
C GLU A 87 1.62 4.51 7.62
N TRP A 88 0.99 4.44 6.45
CA TRP A 88 0.75 5.61 5.62
C TRP A 88 -0.38 6.50 6.15
N ASP A 89 -1.42 5.96 6.79
CA ASP A 89 -2.49 6.76 7.40
C ASP A 89 -1.96 7.58 8.58
N ARG A 90 -1.11 7.00 9.42
CA ARG A 90 -0.42 7.73 10.49
C ARG A 90 0.51 8.81 9.93
N LEU A 91 1.26 8.50 8.88
CA LEU A 91 2.15 9.44 8.22
C LEU A 91 1.36 10.58 7.55
N TRP A 92 0.27 10.27 6.89
CA TRP A 92 -0.65 11.24 6.30
C TRP A 92 -1.16 12.25 7.33
N ARG A 93 -1.61 11.76 8.49
CA ARG A 93 -2.10 12.62 9.58
C ARG A 93 -1.01 13.52 10.15
N SER A 94 0.23 13.04 10.25
CA SER A 94 1.35 13.84 10.76
C SER A 94 1.88 14.86 9.76
N THR A 95 1.68 14.61 8.46
CA THR A 95 2.21 15.47 7.38
C THR A 95 1.30 16.65 7.04
N GLY A 96 0.02 16.57 7.40
CA GLY A 96 -0.99 17.57 7.03
C GLY A 96 -1.80 17.11 5.82
N ALA A 97 -3.07 16.78 6.08
CA ALA A 97 -3.95 16.09 5.13
C ALA A 97 -4.17 16.85 3.82
N GLU A 98 -4.23 18.18 3.87
CA GLU A 98 -4.54 19.06 2.73
C GLU A 98 -3.30 19.52 1.96
N SER A 99 -2.10 19.24 2.48
CA SER A 99 -0.86 19.54 1.75
C SER A 99 -0.71 18.64 0.52
N LEU A 100 0.06 19.09 -0.47
CA LEU A 100 0.32 18.30 -1.67
C LEU A 100 0.86 16.89 -1.32
N VAL A 101 1.84 16.84 -0.42
CA VAL A 101 2.40 15.57 0.05
C VAL A 101 1.40 14.76 0.88
N GLY A 102 0.51 15.41 1.61
CA GLY A 102 -0.60 14.74 2.32
C GLY A 102 -1.57 14.09 1.34
N ARG A 103 -1.96 14.79 0.27
CA ARG A 103 -2.81 14.22 -0.78
C ARG A 103 -2.14 13.06 -1.51
N PHE A 104 -0.85 13.17 -1.81
CA PHE A 104 -0.06 12.06 -2.35
C PHE A 104 -0.13 10.82 -1.43
N LEU A 105 0.13 10.99 -0.13
CA LEU A 105 0.02 9.91 0.87
C LEU A 105 -1.41 9.34 0.92
N LYS A 106 -2.43 10.17 0.75
CA LYS A 106 -3.82 9.71 0.66
C LYS A 106 -4.06 8.76 -0.51
N GLY A 107 -3.42 9.00 -1.65
CA GLY A 107 -3.42 8.08 -2.80
C GLY A 107 -2.85 6.71 -2.43
N LEU A 108 -1.70 6.68 -1.73
CA LEU A 108 -1.07 5.44 -1.26
C LEU A 108 -1.94 4.71 -0.23
N VAL A 109 -2.55 5.42 0.72
CA VAL A 109 -3.51 4.87 1.68
C VAL A 109 -4.68 4.20 0.96
N LYS A 110 -5.21 4.82 -0.10
CA LYS A 110 -6.28 4.25 -0.93
C LYS A 110 -5.82 3.00 -1.69
N MET A 111 -4.60 2.97 -2.22
CA MET A 111 -4.04 1.77 -2.86
C MET A 111 -3.91 0.61 -1.87
N ALA A 112 -3.45 0.87 -0.65
CA ALA A 112 -3.39 -0.15 0.41
C ALA A 112 -4.80 -0.61 0.80
N ALA A 113 -5.77 0.30 0.92
CA ALA A 113 -7.17 -0.03 1.15
C ALA A 113 -7.75 -0.92 0.04
N ALA A 114 -7.40 -0.68 -1.23
CA ALA A 114 -7.79 -1.57 -2.32
C ALA A 114 -7.26 -3.00 -2.11
N GLY A 115 -5.99 -3.15 -1.70
CA GLY A 115 -5.40 -4.45 -1.35
C GLY A 115 -6.11 -5.15 -0.19
N ILE A 116 -6.50 -4.41 0.85
CA ILE A 116 -7.32 -4.94 1.95
C ILE A 116 -8.66 -5.46 1.39
N LYS A 117 -9.31 -4.68 0.50
CA LYS A 117 -10.60 -5.07 -0.09
C LYS A 117 -10.51 -6.29 -1.00
N VAL A 118 -9.38 -6.54 -1.64
CA VAL A 118 -9.13 -7.83 -2.31
C VAL A 118 -9.17 -8.97 -1.30
N ARG A 119 -8.50 -8.80 -0.16
CA ARG A 119 -8.44 -9.82 0.90
C ARG A 119 -9.79 -10.03 1.61
N GLU A 120 -10.67 -9.03 1.58
CA GLU A 120 -12.07 -9.11 2.07
C GLU A 120 -13.04 -9.59 0.98
N GLU A 121 -12.56 -9.96 -0.22
CA GLU A 121 -13.37 -10.37 -1.38
C GLU A 121 -14.40 -9.32 -1.85
N SER A 122 -14.15 -8.05 -1.53
CA SER A 122 -15.03 -6.92 -1.83
C SER A 122 -14.67 -6.24 -3.14
N ILE A 123 -15.11 -6.77 -4.27
CA ILE A 123 -14.77 -6.21 -5.59
C ILE A 123 -15.21 -4.74 -5.77
N HIS A 124 -16.35 -4.34 -5.20
CA HIS A 124 -16.79 -2.95 -5.23
C HIS A 124 -15.87 -2.05 -4.41
N GLY A 125 -15.39 -2.55 -3.25
CA GLY A 125 -14.41 -1.86 -2.43
C GLY A 125 -13.08 -1.67 -3.16
N VAL A 126 -12.58 -2.71 -3.84
CA VAL A 126 -11.37 -2.63 -4.66
C VAL A 126 -11.49 -1.53 -5.71
N ARG A 127 -12.54 -1.60 -6.54
CA ARG A 127 -12.76 -0.64 -7.64
C ARG A 127 -12.83 0.80 -7.12
N ARG A 128 -13.63 1.02 -6.07
CA ARG A 128 -13.80 2.36 -5.48
C ARG A 128 -12.48 2.93 -4.95
N HIS A 129 -11.72 2.14 -4.20
CA HIS A 129 -10.47 2.62 -3.61
C HIS A 129 -9.39 2.81 -4.66
N ALA A 130 -9.26 1.90 -5.62
CA ALA A 130 -8.29 2.01 -6.70
C ALA A 130 -8.58 3.20 -7.63
N ALA A 131 -9.84 3.37 -8.09
CA ALA A 131 -10.22 4.52 -8.90
C ALA A 131 -9.93 5.85 -8.18
N SER A 132 -10.33 5.95 -6.91
CA SER A 132 -10.08 7.15 -6.11
C SER A 132 -8.59 7.38 -5.83
N ALA A 133 -7.73 6.35 -5.83
CA ALA A 133 -6.28 6.53 -5.76
C ALA A 133 -5.75 7.14 -7.07
N GLY A 134 -6.20 6.64 -8.21
CA GLY A 134 -5.83 7.15 -9.54
C GLY A 134 -6.19 8.63 -9.72
N GLU A 135 -7.41 9.02 -9.32
CA GLU A 135 -7.85 10.43 -9.32
C GLU A 135 -6.92 11.32 -8.48
N VAL A 136 -6.62 10.89 -7.26
CA VAL A 136 -5.73 11.63 -6.35
C VAL A 136 -4.33 11.76 -6.94
N PHE A 137 -3.77 10.70 -7.53
CA PHE A 137 -2.45 10.77 -8.16
C PHE A 137 -2.45 11.69 -9.39
N ALA A 138 -3.52 11.70 -10.19
CA ALA A 138 -3.67 12.62 -11.31
C ALA A 138 -3.71 14.08 -10.85
N ASP A 139 -4.49 14.39 -9.80
CA ASP A 139 -4.60 15.73 -9.24
C ASP A 139 -3.26 16.22 -8.68
N VAL A 140 -2.53 15.36 -7.94
CA VAL A 140 -1.22 15.71 -7.39
C VAL A 140 -0.19 15.90 -8.49
N ALA A 141 -0.19 15.07 -9.53
CA ALA A 141 0.69 15.22 -10.69
C ALA A 141 0.45 16.56 -11.39
N ALA A 142 -0.81 16.90 -11.66
CA ALA A 142 -1.19 18.15 -12.31
C ALA A 142 -0.80 19.40 -11.50
N GLU A 143 -0.94 19.35 -10.17
CA GLU A 143 -0.60 20.49 -9.31
C GLU A 143 0.90 20.62 -9.07
N SER A 144 1.64 19.49 -8.98
CA SER A 144 3.09 19.54 -8.76
C SER A 144 3.88 19.88 -10.02
N ASP A 145 3.31 19.67 -11.19
CA ASP A 145 4.00 19.73 -12.51
C ASP A 145 5.26 18.85 -12.54
N LEU A 146 5.19 17.67 -11.88
CA LEU A 146 6.29 16.71 -11.79
C LEU A 146 5.86 15.37 -12.36
N ASP A 147 6.79 14.65 -12.98
CA ASP A 147 6.59 13.27 -13.41
C ASP A 147 6.70 12.27 -12.25
N LYS A 148 7.48 12.63 -11.22
CA LYS A 148 7.77 11.80 -10.05
C LYS A 148 7.62 12.56 -8.76
N TYR A 149 7.11 11.88 -7.73
CA TYR A 149 6.95 12.46 -6.41
C TYR A 149 7.35 11.46 -5.32
N CYS A 150 8.15 11.87 -4.36
CA CYS A 150 8.70 10.97 -3.33
C CYS A 150 9.33 9.68 -3.93
N GLY A 151 9.99 9.80 -5.07
CA GLY A 151 10.63 8.68 -5.78
C GLY A 151 9.68 7.79 -6.59
N LEU A 152 8.36 8.00 -6.56
CA LEU A 152 7.38 7.24 -7.33
C LEU A 152 6.93 8.02 -8.56
N ASP A 153 6.88 7.33 -9.71
CA ASP A 153 6.42 7.86 -10.99
C ASP A 153 4.89 7.92 -11.03
N PHE A 154 4.32 9.06 -11.37
CA PHE A 154 2.85 9.24 -11.42
C PHE A 154 2.18 8.43 -12.52
N THR A 155 2.82 8.26 -13.67
CA THR A 155 2.28 7.42 -14.75
C THR A 155 2.17 5.97 -14.29
N LEU A 156 3.20 5.46 -13.59
CA LEU A 156 3.17 4.11 -13.02
C LEU A 156 2.14 3.99 -11.89
N LEU A 157 1.97 5.01 -11.05
CA LEU A 157 0.97 5.01 -9.98
C LEU A 157 -0.46 4.99 -10.54
N GLN A 158 -0.74 5.81 -11.56
CA GLN A 158 -2.04 5.83 -12.23
C GLN A 158 -2.31 4.50 -12.93
N PHE A 159 -1.34 3.97 -13.67
CA PHE A 159 -1.44 2.64 -14.28
C PHE A 159 -1.70 1.54 -13.23
N ALA A 160 -1.00 1.58 -12.10
CA ALA A 160 -1.20 0.63 -11.00
C ALA A 160 -2.61 0.71 -10.42
N ALA A 161 -3.15 1.91 -10.23
CA ALA A 161 -4.52 2.14 -9.75
C ALA A 161 -5.56 1.61 -10.76
N ASP A 162 -5.43 1.95 -12.04
CA ASP A 162 -6.31 1.45 -13.10
C ASP A 162 -6.24 -0.07 -13.20
N ARG A 163 -5.05 -0.63 -13.15
CA ARG A 163 -4.86 -2.08 -13.20
C ARG A 163 -5.52 -2.76 -12.02
N ALA A 164 -5.36 -2.24 -10.80
CA ALA A 164 -6.01 -2.78 -9.60
C ALA A 164 -7.54 -2.77 -9.72
N ALA A 165 -8.13 -1.70 -10.28
CA ALA A 165 -9.57 -1.58 -10.47
C ALA A 165 -10.14 -2.59 -11.48
N GLN A 166 -9.36 -3.00 -12.47
CA GLN A 166 -9.77 -3.87 -13.58
C GLN A 166 -9.51 -5.35 -13.32
N LEU A 167 -8.58 -5.69 -12.42
CA LEU A 167 -8.23 -7.07 -12.13
C LEU A 167 -9.42 -7.84 -11.55
N ARG A 168 -9.47 -9.13 -11.89
CA ARG A 168 -10.34 -10.11 -11.24
C ARG A 168 -9.51 -10.86 -10.21
N TYR A 169 -10.00 -10.92 -9.01
CA TYR A 169 -9.34 -11.58 -7.90
C TYR A 169 -10.02 -12.92 -7.61
N PRO A 170 -9.27 -13.98 -7.27
CA PRO A 170 -9.87 -15.24 -6.87
C PRO A 170 -10.65 -15.07 -5.56
N SER A 171 -11.72 -15.82 -5.40
CA SER A 171 -12.33 -16.10 -4.09
C SER A 171 -11.41 -17.02 -3.28
N GLU A 172 -11.59 -17.06 -1.97
CA GLU A 172 -10.91 -17.99 -1.06
C GLU A 172 -9.38 -17.76 -0.94
N LEU A 173 -8.99 -16.53 -0.66
CA LEU A 173 -7.61 -16.22 -0.33
C LEU A 173 -7.29 -16.63 1.12
N GLU A 174 -6.18 -17.37 1.30
CA GLU A 174 -5.69 -17.79 2.62
C GLU A 174 -5.58 -16.61 3.59
N THR A 175 -6.27 -16.66 4.72
CA THR A 175 -6.33 -15.58 5.71
C THR A 175 -5.08 -15.53 6.58
N GLY A 176 -4.67 -14.31 6.95
CA GLY A 176 -3.56 -14.06 7.86
C GLY A 176 -2.17 -14.17 7.24
N ARG A 177 -2.00 -14.93 6.17
CA ARG A 177 -0.75 -14.98 5.44
C ARG A 177 -0.61 -13.76 4.53
N PRO A 178 0.53 -13.03 4.52
CA PRO A 178 0.76 -11.97 3.56
C PRO A 178 0.76 -12.56 2.15
N LEU A 179 -0.01 -11.96 1.27
CA LEU A 179 -0.15 -12.39 -0.12
C LEU A 179 -0.20 -11.16 -1.03
N ARG A 180 0.75 -11.09 -1.95
CA ARG A 180 0.73 -10.05 -2.97
C ARG A 180 -0.38 -10.33 -3.97
N VAL A 181 -1.38 -9.46 -4.01
CA VAL A 181 -2.54 -9.56 -4.90
C VAL A 181 -2.41 -8.70 -6.14
N PHE A 182 -1.51 -7.71 -6.13
CA PHE A 182 -1.24 -6.86 -7.28
C PHE A 182 -0.03 -7.35 -8.07
N PRO A 183 -0.08 -7.29 -9.43
CA PRO A 183 1.01 -7.74 -10.30
C PRO A 183 2.13 -6.71 -10.47
N PHE A 184 2.11 -5.62 -9.71
CA PHE A 184 3.08 -4.54 -9.73
C PHE A 184 3.69 -4.32 -8.35
N LEU A 185 4.78 -3.59 -8.31
CA LEU A 185 5.46 -3.12 -7.10
C LEU A 185 5.48 -1.60 -7.10
N LEU A 186 5.38 -1.01 -5.93
CA LEU A 186 5.63 0.42 -5.70
C LEU A 186 7.11 0.57 -5.31
N MET A 187 7.97 0.75 -6.29
CA MET A 187 9.42 0.86 -6.07
C MET A 187 9.85 2.29 -6.38
N PRO A 188 10.29 3.05 -5.36
CA PRO A 188 10.80 4.38 -5.60
C PRO A 188 12.17 4.30 -6.28
N GLU A 189 12.44 5.22 -7.19
CA GLU A 189 13.76 5.37 -7.75
C GLU A 189 14.67 6.07 -6.75
N PRO A 190 15.92 5.59 -6.62
CA PRO A 190 16.92 6.23 -5.78
C PRO A 190 17.11 7.68 -6.19
N LEU A 191 17.30 8.55 -5.19
CA LEU A 191 17.78 9.89 -5.48
C LEU A 191 19.11 9.79 -6.23
N PRO A 192 19.35 10.64 -7.25
CA PRO A 192 20.67 10.72 -7.83
C PRO A 192 21.70 10.99 -6.72
N LEU A 193 22.75 10.19 -6.68
CA LEU A 193 23.90 10.46 -5.83
C LEU A 193 24.48 11.79 -6.28
N MET A 194 24.28 12.84 -5.50
CA MET A 194 24.93 14.14 -5.69
C MET A 194 26.40 14.05 -5.27
#